data_4252de8224e19790852c8e600ae2f255
#
_entry.id   4252de8224e19790852c8e600ae2f255
#
_cell.length_a   1.000
_cell.length_b   1.000
_cell.length_c   1.000
_cell.angle_alpha   90.00
_cell.angle_beta   90.00
_cell.angle_gamma   90.00
#
_symmetry.space_group_name_H-M   'P 1'
#
loop_
_entity.id
_entity.type
_entity.pdbx_description
1 polymer ?
#
loop_
_entity_poly.entity_id
_entity_poly.type
_entity_poly.pdbx_seq_one_letter_code
_entity_poly.pdbx_strand_id
1 'polypeptide(L)'
;MLSRLISSLFCLSLVFASSCYTEDPVDIPVNQVEPSTDEIDQFIQTEFVDKYGVAVRYRFVDRYVDPTRRVAPPRRELVQPILDFLLEYWIEPFLEVPNGEQFFKDHVPAEIVLIGSFIFNDDGTVVLGTADSGARITLTEVNNIDETDPVWVSRQLGTIFHEFAHIIHQRYNLPANFQQISPQGYTSLGSWFTLTDDEALRRGYVSPYATSTFNEDYAETAAFILFDKDFFDNYIEEENCTTPACQERNDGRLLIRQKFNTVIEHFRQNTGVDLLEVRARIQEKL
;
A
#
# COMPACT_ATOMS: atom_id res chain seq x y z
N MET A 1 29.67 -12.95 70.52
CA MET A 1 28.52 -12.39 69.69
C MET A 1 28.78 -12.44 68.20
N LEU A 2 29.97 -12.15 67.72
CA LEU A 2 30.30 -12.07 66.28
C LEU A 2 30.18 -13.43 65.53
N SER A 3 30.51 -14.54 66.17
CA SER A 3 30.49 -15.88 65.54
C SER A 3 29.08 -16.41 65.24
N ARG A 4 28.07 -16.02 66.03
CA ARG A 4 26.67 -16.42 65.79
C ARG A 4 26.00 -15.63 64.65
N LEU A 5 26.44 -14.42 64.43
CA LEU A 5 25.97 -13.58 63.33
C LEU A 5 26.51 -14.08 61.97
N ILE A 6 27.75 -14.57 61.93
CA ILE A 6 28.35 -15.09 60.68
C ILE A 6 27.71 -16.44 60.32
N SER A 7 27.36 -17.31 61.27
CA SER A 7 26.65 -18.56 60.96
C SER A 7 25.22 -18.31 60.42
N SER A 8 24.51 -17.32 60.93
CA SER A 8 23.15 -16.98 60.44
C SER A 8 23.17 -16.35 59.05
N LEU A 9 24.21 -15.58 58.72
CA LEU A 9 24.36 -15.00 57.38
C LEU A 9 24.73 -16.07 56.34
N PHE A 10 25.51 -17.09 56.71
CA PHE A 10 25.88 -18.18 55.81
C PHE A 10 24.74 -19.16 55.53
N CYS A 11 23.82 -19.38 56.49
CA CYS A 11 22.59 -20.14 56.22
C CYS A 11 21.57 -19.38 55.36
N LEU A 12 21.52 -18.05 55.40
CA LEU A 12 20.61 -17.25 54.59
C LEU A 12 21.07 -17.17 53.13
N SER A 13 22.38 -17.22 52.86
CA SER A 13 22.92 -17.20 51.48
C SER A 13 22.76 -18.55 50.75
N LEU A 14 22.57 -19.67 51.46
CA LEU A 14 22.35 -21.00 50.86
C LEU A 14 20.90 -21.21 50.37
N VAL A 15 19.95 -20.43 50.87
CA VAL A 15 18.54 -20.55 50.46
C VAL A 15 18.27 -19.86 49.11
N PHE A 16 19.12 -18.92 48.66
CA PHE A 16 18.97 -18.26 47.38
C PHE A 16 19.64 -18.98 46.19
N ALA A 17 20.39 -20.03 46.44
CA ALA A 17 21.13 -20.75 45.37
C ALA A 17 20.38 -21.96 44.78
N SER A 18 19.16 -22.25 45.24
CA SER A 18 18.40 -23.44 44.81
C SER A 18 17.17 -23.12 43.94
N SER A 19 17.10 -21.94 43.34
CA SER A 19 16.00 -21.57 42.44
C SER A 19 16.42 -21.55 40.98
N CYS A 20 17.24 -22.50 40.53
CA CYS A 20 17.28 -22.84 39.11
C CYS A 20 16.33 -24.03 38.90
N TYR A 21 15.06 -23.72 38.74
CA TYR A 21 14.11 -24.68 38.20
C TYR A 21 14.43 -24.78 36.70
N THR A 22 15.02 -25.90 36.27
CA THR A 22 15.08 -26.24 34.87
C THR A 22 13.68 -26.69 34.46
N GLU A 23 12.95 -25.81 33.78
CA GLU A 23 11.72 -26.25 33.12
C GLU A 23 12.09 -27.33 32.12
N ASP A 24 11.44 -28.46 32.18
CA ASP A 24 11.51 -29.46 31.13
C ASP A 24 11.07 -28.79 29.82
N PRO A 25 11.77 -29.03 28.70
CA PRO A 25 11.35 -28.47 27.44
C PRO A 25 9.90 -28.91 27.16
N VAL A 26 8.99 -27.95 27.13
CA VAL A 26 7.60 -28.22 26.73
C VAL A 26 7.66 -28.67 25.28
N ASP A 27 7.42 -29.95 25.04
CA ASP A 27 7.23 -30.48 23.68
C ASP A 27 5.88 -29.95 23.19
N ILE A 28 5.92 -28.74 22.61
CA ILE A 28 4.75 -28.18 21.92
C ILE A 28 4.63 -28.96 20.62
N PRO A 29 3.59 -29.80 20.46
CA PRO A 29 3.40 -30.49 19.21
C PRO A 29 3.31 -29.42 18.11
N VAL A 30 4.25 -29.46 17.15
CA VAL A 30 4.16 -28.62 15.96
C VAL A 30 2.85 -28.99 15.31
N ASN A 31 1.87 -28.09 15.39
CA ASN A 31 0.58 -28.28 14.78
C ASN A 31 0.84 -28.27 13.26
N GLN A 32 1.00 -29.46 12.68
CA GLN A 32 1.10 -29.59 11.23
C GLN A 32 -0.28 -29.22 10.69
N VAL A 33 -0.39 -27.98 10.21
CA VAL A 33 -1.60 -27.55 9.49
C VAL A 33 -1.59 -28.34 8.20
N GLU A 34 -2.51 -29.27 8.06
CA GLU A 34 -2.70 -30.00 6.81
C GLU A 34 -2.99 -28.99 5.69
N PRO A 35 -2.40 -29.19 4.49
CA PRO A 35 -2.68 -28.33 3.35
C PRO A 35 -4.18 -28.25 3.07
N SER A 36 -4.68 -27.05 2.81
CA SER A 36 -6.08 -26.86 2.45
C SER A 36 -6.43 -27.61 1.17
N THR A 37 -7.60 -28.23 1.14
CA THR A 37 -8.18 -28.86 -0.06
C THR A 37 -9.06 -27.89 -0.84
N ASP A 38 -9.27 -26.68 -0.37
CA ASP A 38 -10.01 -25.62 -1.06
C ASP A 38 -9.21 -25.11 -2.26
N GLU A 39 -9.82 -25.05 -3.43
CA GLU A 39 -9.17 -24.66 -4.69
C GLU A 39 -8.62 -23.21 -4.63
N ILE A 40 -9.34 -22.29 -3.99
CA ILE A 40 -8.89 -20.92 -3.82
C ILE A 40 -7.67 -20.85 -2.91
N ASP A 41 -7.66 -21.61 -1.80
CA ASP A 41 -6.50 -21.67 -0.91
C ASP A 41 -5.27 -22.24 -1.61
N GLN A 42 -5.46 -23.28 -2.44
CA GLN A 42 -4.39 -23.88 -3.25
C GLN A 42 -3.86 -22.89 -4.29
N PHE A 43 -4.74 -22.15 -4.95
CA PHE A 43 -4.36 -21.10 -5.88
C PHE A 43 -3.55 -19.99 -5.18
N ILE A 44 -4.04 -19.51 -4.03
CA ILE A 44 -3.31 -18.52 -3.22
C ILE A 44 -1.94 -19.05 -2.80
N GLN A 45 -1.88 -20.32 -2.37
CA GLN A 45 -0.61 -20.93 -1.97
C GLN A 45 0.38 -20.94 -3.14
N THR A 46 -0.05 -21.38 -4.32
CA THR A 46 0.82 -21.54 -5.48
C THR A 46 1.21 -20.21 -6.11
N GLU A 47 0.23 -19.31 -6.32
CA GLU A 47 0.43 -18.10 -7.12
C GLU A 47 0.94 -16.90 -6.29
N PHE A 48 0.65 -16.86 -4.99
CA PHE A 48 1.01 -15.74 -4.14
C PHE A 48 2.04 -16.11 -3.06
N VAL A 49 1.80 -17.17 -2.29
CA VAL A 49 2.68 -17.53 -1.16
C VAL A 49 4.00 -18.11 -1.65
N ASP A 50 3.96 -19.13 -2.50
CA ASP A 50 5.17 -19.83 -2.94
C ASP A 50 6.04 -18.97 -3.87
N LYS A 51 5.40 -18.11 -4.69
CA LYS A 51 6.13 -17.25 -5.64
C LYS A 51 6.67 -15.97 -5.00
N TYR A 52 5.91 -15.34 -4.11
CA TYR A 52 6.20 -13.99 -3.62
C TYR A 52 6.20 -13.86 -2.10
N GLY A 53 5.82 -14.88 -1.35
CA GLY A 53 5.71 -14.82 0.10
C GLY A 53 4.50 -14.02 0.62
N VAL A 54 3.51 -13.76 -0.23
CA VAL A 54 2.33 -12.94 0.08
C VAL A 54 1.18 -13.80 0.56
N ALA A 55 0.68 -13.54 1.75
CA ALA A 55 -0.54 -14.17 2.25
C ALA A 55 -1.77 -13.38 1.81
N VAL A 56 -2.75 -14.02 1.15
CA VAL A 56 -4.03 -13.39 0.83
C VAL A 56 -5.08 -13.81 1.84
N ARG A 57 -5.77 -12.83 2.44
CA ARG A 57 -6.80 -13.02 3.46
C ARG A 57 -8.16 -12.62 2.90
N TYR A 58 -8.96 -13.57 2.48
CA TYR A 58 -10.31 -13.34 1.97
C TYR A 58 -11.41 -13.80 2.94
N ARG A 59 -11.10 -14.65 3.92
CA ARG A 59 -12.04 -15.01 4.97
C ARG A 59 -12.07 -13.90 6.03
N PHE A 60 -13.27 -13.54 6.46
CA PHE A 60 -13.44 -12.49 7.45
C PHE A 60 -12.76 -12.85 8.78
N VAL A 61 -11.96 -11.91 9.28
CA VAL A 61 -11.32 -12.00 10.60
C VAL A 61 -11.37 -10.61 11.25
N ASP A 62 -11.99 -10.51 12.42
CA ASP A 62 -12.23 -9.25 13.14
C ASP A 62 -10.98 -8.37 13.28
N ARG A 63 -9.81 -8.95 13.47
CA ARG A 63 -8.54 -8.22 13.66
C ARG A 63 -8.10 -7.38 12.46
N TYR A 64 -8.67 -7.63 11.29
CA TYR A 64 -8.34 -6.88 10.06
C TYR A 64 -9.27 -5.69 9.81
N VAL A 65 -10.26 -5.52 10.67
CA VAL A 65 -11.25 -4.46 10.52
C VAL A 65 -11.36 -3.69 11.84
N ASP A 66 -11.42 -2.38 11.75
CA ASP A 66 -11.74 -1.54 12.91
C ASP A 66 -13.09 -1.99 13.49
N PRO A 67 -13.18 -2.36 14.79
CA PRO A 67 -14.40 -2.88 15.40
C PRO A 67 -15.56 -1.88 15.38
N THR A 68 -15.29 -0.60 15.12
CA THR A 68 -16.32 0.43 14.96
C THR A 68 -16.91 0.47 13.55
N ARG A 69 -16.27 -0.21 12.58
CA ARG A 69 -16.68 -0.24 11.17
C ARG A 69 -17.51 -1.47 10.84
N ARG A 70 -18.46 -1.29 9.93
CA ARG A 70 -19.28 -2.39 9.41
C ARG A 70 -18.85 -2.69 7.99
N VAL A 71 -18.40 -3.92 7.77
CA VAL A 71 -17.95 -4.40 6.48
C VAL A 71 -18.58 -5.75 6.16
N ALA A 72 -18.70 -6.08 4.87
CA ALA A 72 -19.05 -7.41 4.41
C ALA A 72 -17.80 -8.17 3.95
N PRO A 73 -17.72 -9.49 4.19
CA PRO A 73 -16.66 -10.31 3.61
C PRO A 73 -16.82 -10.38 2.08
N PRO A 74 -15.74 -10.71 1.36
CA PRO A 74 -15.83 -11.07 -0.05
C PRO A 74 -16.78 -12.25 -0.25
N ARG A 75 -17.61 -12.19 -1.28
CA ARG A 75 -18.33 -13.37 -1.77
C ARG A 75 -17.32 -14.35 -2.36
N ARG A 76 -17.44 -15.63 -1.99
CA ARG A 76 -16.44 -16.64 -2.35
C ARG A 76 -16.19 -16.73 -3.85
N GLU A 77 -17.26 -16.65 -4.65
CA GLU A 77 -17.21 -16.70 -6.12
C GLU A 77 -16.48 -15.51 -6.76
N LEU A 78 -16.27 -14.41 -6.03
CA LEU A 78 -15.56 -13.23 -6.51
C LEU A 78 -14.09 -13.18 -6.06
N VAL A 79 -13.67 -14.15 -5.23
CA VAL A 79 -12.27 -14.18 -4.77
C VAL A 79 -11.32 -14.53 -5.91
N GLN A 80 -11.63 -15.54 -6.72
CA GLN A 80 -10.79 -15.89 -7.86
C GLN A 80 -10.67 -14.72 -8.86
N PRO A 81 -11.76 -14.08 -9.32
CA PRO A 81 -11.67 -12.91 -10.19
C PRO A 81 -10.76 -11.79 -9.67
N ILE A 82 -10.87 -11.41 -8.38
CA ILE A 82 -9.99 -10.36 -7.85
C ILE A 82 -8.52 -10.82 -7.75
N LEU A 83 -8.26 -12.10 -7.53
CA LEU A 83 -6.89 -12.63 -7.54
C LEU A 83 -6.30 -12.59 -8.96
N ASP A 84 -7.09 -12.95 -9.97
CA ASP A 84 -6.68 -12.87 -11.38
C ASP A 84 -6.41 -11.42 -11.78
N PHE A 85 -7.27 -10.49 -11.38
CA PHE A 85 -7.07 -9.04 -11.58
C PHE A 85 -5.75 -8.55 -10.95
N LEU A 86 -5.43 -8.98 -9.73
CA LEU A 86 -4.17 -8.61 -9.05
C LEU A 86 -2.95 -9.17 -9.79
N LEU A 87 -3.02 -10.39 -10.29
CA LEU A 87 -1.95 -10.98 -11.10
C LEU A 87 -1.76 -10.19 -12.39
N GLU A 88 -2.83 -9.97 -13.13
CA GLU A 88 -2.79 -9.37 -14.47
C GLU A 88 -2.37 -7.90 -14.46
N TYR A 89 -2.97 -7.07 -13.59
CA TYR A 89 -2.79 -5.61 -13.66
C TYR A 89 -1.76 -5.06 -12.69
N TRP A 90 -1.39 -5.79 -11.64
CA TRP A 90 -0.41 -5.33 -10.67
C TRP A 90 0.90 -6.11 -10.71
N ILE A 91 0.85 -7.45 -10.64
CA ILE A 91 2.06 -8.27 -10.49
C ILE A 91 2.79 -8.44 -11.82
N GLU A 92 2.12 -8.95 -12.84
CA GLU A 92 2.72 -9.26 -14.14
C GLU A 92 3.44 -8.06 -14.79
N PRO A 93 2.88 -6.83 -14.79
CA PRO A 93 3.57 -5.69 -15.37
C PRO A 93 4.96 -5.41 -14.78
N PHE A 94 5.15 -5.67 -13.49
CA PHE A 94 6.48 -5.58 -12.89
C PHE A 94 7.40 -6.72 -13.31
N LEU A 95 6.88 -7.95 -13.44
CA LEU A 95 7.70 -9.10 -13.82
C LEU A 95 8.23 -9.00 -15.27
N GLU A 96 7.55 -8.25 -16.12
CA GLU A 96 7.87 -8.11 -17.55
C GLU A 96 8.95 -7.05 -17.83
N VAL A 97 9.41 -6.31 -16.81
CA VAL A 97 10.43 -5.27 -16.98
C VAL A 97 11.77 -5.66 -16.34
N PRO A 98 12.90 -5.08 -16.80
CA PRO A 98 14.20 -5.35 -16.21
C PRO A 98 14.23 -5.07 -14.71
N ASN A 99 14.82 -5.97 -13.92
CA ASN A 99 14.90 -5.96 -12.46
C ASN A 99 13.54 -6.07 -11.74
N GLY A 100 12.42 -6.11 -12.47
CA GLY A 100 11.09 -6.01 -11.89
C GLY A 100 10.70 -7.20 -11.04
N GLU A 101 11.07 -8.44 -11.44
CA GLU A 101 10.78 -9.64 -10.63
C GLU A 101 11.45 -9.58 -9.26
N GLN A 102 12.74 -9.25 -9.20
CA GLN A 102 13.45 -9.13 -7.93
C GLN A 102 12.91 -7.97 -7.10
N PHE A 103 12.67 -6.83 -7.76
CA PHE A 103 12.05 -5.67 -7.12
C PHE A 103 10.70 -6.03 -6.49
N PHE A 104 9.82 -6.71 -7.23
CA PHE A 104 8.51 -7.09 -6.73
C PHE A 104 8.62 -7.99 -5.50
N LYS A 105 9.43 -9.05 -5.56
CA LYS A 105 9.67 -9.96 -4.43
C LYS A 105 10.21 -9.25 -3.19
N ASP A 106 11.06 -8.25 -3.37
CA ASP A 106 11.66 -7.51 -2.26
C ASP A 106 10.72 -6.49 -1.61
N HIS A 107 9.67 -6.05 -2.33
CA HIS A 107 8.81 -4.93 -1.90
C HIS A 107 7.34 -5.27 -1.76
N VAL A 108 6.91 -6.43 -2.23
CA VAL A 108 5.51 -6.84 -2.08
C VAL A 108 5.13 -6.91 -0.59
N PRO A 109 3.90 -6.51 -0.20
CA PRO A 109 3.44 -6.62 1.18
C PRO A 109 3.37 -8.08 1.63
N ALA A 110 3.57 -8.33 2.93
CA ALA A 110 3.43 -9.67 3.48
C ALA A 110 2.00 -10.20 3.43
N GLU A 111 1.02 -9.30 3.47
CA GLU A 111 -0.41 -9.66 3.43
C GLU A 111 -1.21 -8.76 2.48
N ILE A 112 -2.16 -9.37 1.77
CA ILE A 112 -3.27 -8.70 1.08
C ILE A 112 -4.55 -9.11 1.79
N VAL A 113 -5.35 -8.14 2.24
CA VAL A 113 -6.65 -8.36 2.88
C VAL A 113 -7.75 -7.92 1.94
N LEU A 114 -8.69 -8.81 1.64
CA LEU A 114 -9.81 -8.54 0.77
C LEU A 114 -11.07 -8.28 1.60
N ILE A 115 -11.71 -7.13 1.37
CA ILE A 115 -12.98 -6.71 1.98
C ILE A 115 -14.03 -6.60 0.89
N GLY A 116 -15.19 -7.22 1.11
CA GLY A 116 -16.25 -7.29 0.11
C GLY A 116 -16.97 -5.97 -0.14
N SER A 117 -17.13 -5.14 0.89
CA SER A 117 -17.82 -3.84 0.82
C SER A 117 -16.84 -2.66 0.93
N PHE A 118 -17.35 -1.46 0.73
CA PHE A 118 -16.65 -0.25 1.17
C PHE A 118 -16.51 -0.20 2.69
N ILE A 119 -15.49 0.54 3.16
CA ILE A 119 -15.35 0.98 4.53
C ILE A 119 -15.68 2.47 4.55
N PHE A 120 -16.69 2.86 5.32
CA PHE A 120 -17.10 4.27 5.45
C PHE A 120 -16.51 4.90 6.71
N ASN A 121 -15.99 6.11 6.57
CA ASN A 121 -15.64 6.97 7.68
C ASN A 121 -16.89 7.66 8.27
N ASP A 122 -16.77 8.21 9.48
CA ASP A 122 -17.90 8.85 10.15
C ASP A 122 -18.35 10.14 9.44
N ASP A 123 -17.48 10.75 8.65
CA ASP A 123 -17.76 11.92 7.80
C ASP A 123 -18.38 11.55 6.45
N GLY A 124 -18.58 10.25 6.17
CA GLY A 124 -19.16 9.74 4.94
C GLY A 124 -18.15 9.52 3.81
N THR A 125 -16.88 9.82 4.03
CA THR A 125 -15.83 9.46 3.06
C THR A 125 -15.59 7.96 3.04
N VAL A 126 -15.07 7.44 1.93
CA VAL A 126 -14.81 6.02 1.73
C VAL A 126 -13.32 5.75 1.85
N VAL A 127 -12.98 4.69 2.59
CA VAL A 127 -11.64 4.12 2.59
C VAL A 127 -11.60 3.07 1.46
N LEU A 128 -10.85 3.36 0.41
CA LEU A 128 -10.71 2.47 -0.76
C LEU A 128 -9.67 1.38 -0.49
N GLY A 129 -8.65 1.69 0.29
CA GLY A 129 -7.61 0.79 0.73
C GLY A 129 -6.83 1.37 1.90
N THR A 130 -5.95 0.60 2.45
CA THR A 130 -4.99 1.06 3.47
C THR A 130 -3.72 0.24 3.39
N ALA A 131 -2.56 0.90 3.54
CA ALA A 131 -1.31 0.20 3.81
C ALA A 131 -0.97 0.33 5.30
N ASP A 132 -0.78 -0.80 5.96
CA ASP A 132 -0.38 -0.84 7.36
C ASP A 132 1.13 -1.04 7.45
N SER A 133 1.86 0.07 7.56
CA SER A 133 3.32 0.10 7.77
C SER A 133 4.14 -0.71 6.74
N GLY A 134 3.69 -0.78 5.49
CA GLY A 134 4.35 -1.55 4.43
C GLY A 134 4.20 -3.07 4.53
N ALA A 135 3.46 -3.58 5.52
CA ALA A 135 3.28 -5.00 5.73
C ALA A 135 2.00 -5.57 5.11
N ARG A 136 1.00 -4.73 4.88
CA ARG A 136 -0.32 -5.13 4.41
C ARG A 136 -0.94 -4.11 3.47
N ILE A 137 -1.59 -4.60 2.42
CA ILE A 137 -2.53 -3.83 1.60
C ILE A 137 -3.92 -4.39 1.84
N THR A 138 -4.89 -3.53 2.14
CA THR A 138 -6.30 -3.88 2.24
C THR A 138 -7.03 -3.36 1.00
N LEU A 139 -7.75 -4.21 0.30
CA LEU A 139 -8.59 -3.85 -0.84
C LEU A 139 -10.05 -3.97 -0.46
N THR A 140 -10.81 -2.94 -0.71
CA THR A 140 -12.25 -2.88 -0.45
C THR A 140 -13.07 -3.07 -1.73
N GLU A 141 -14.38 -3.18 -1.59
CA GLU A 141 -15.31 -3.25 -2.73
C GLU A 141 -15.16 -4.49 -3.63
N VAL A 142 -14.56 -5.57 -3.15
CA VAL A 142 -14.36 -6.80 -3.93
C VAL A 142 -15.67 -7.39 -4.44
N ASN A 143 -16.78 -7.19 -3.71
CA ASN A 143 -18.10 -7.69 -4.11
C ASN A 143 -18.73 -6.96 -5.31
N ASN A 144 -18.13 -5.87 -5.73
CA ASN A 144 -18.59 -5.08 -6.88
C ASN A 144 -17.60 -5.16 -8.06
N ILE A 145 -16.75 -6.20 -8.11
CA ILE A 145 -15.79 -6.37 -9.20
C ILE A 145 -16.51 -6.32 -10.55
N ASP A 146 -16.03 -5.40 -11.40
CA ASP A 146 -16.46 -5.23 -12.77
C ASP A 146 -15.30 -4.69 -13.61
N GLU A 147 -14.58 -5.59 -14.23
CA GLU A 147 -13.42 -5.26 -15.08
C GLU A 147 -13.84 -4.53 -16.39
N THR A 148 -15.13 -4.48 -16.68
CA THR A 148 -15.66 -3.72 -17.83
C THR A 148 -16.02 -2.28 -17.46
N ASP A 149 -16.08 -1.96 -16.16
CA ASP A 149 -16.29 -0.60 -15.66
C ASP A 149 -14.95 0.12 -15.46
N PRO A 150 -14.58 1.09 -16.34
CA PRO A 150 -13.32 1.80 -16.22
C PRO A 150 -13.21 2.60 -14.91
N VAL A 151 -14.33 2.96 -14.28
CA VAL A 151 -14.33 3.67 -12.99
C VAL A 151 -13.92 2.71 -11.87
N TRP A 152 -14.47 1.48 -11.89
CA TRP A 152 -14.07 0.46 -10.92
C TRP A 152 -12.59 0.09 -11.09
N VAL A 153 -12.14 -0.19 -12.33
CA VAL A 153 -10.76 -0.54 -12.65
C VAL A 153 -9.80 0.56 -12.19
N SER A 154 -10.04 1.82 -12.57
CA SER A 154 -9.19 2.96 -12.16
C SER A 154 -9.11 3.10 -10.65
N ARG A 155 -10.21 2.89 -9.93
CA ARG A 155 -10.25 2.97 -8.47
C ARG A 155 -9.43 1.88 -7.81
N GLN A 156 -9.55 0.62 -8.28
CA GLN A 156 -8.77 -0.49 -7.73
C GLN A 156 -7.29 -0.33 -8.01
N LEU A 157 -6.91 -0.02 -9.24
CA LEU A 157 -5.51 0.20 -9.62
C LEU A 157 -4.93 1.41 -8.91
N GLY A 158 -5.68 2.51 -8.83
CA GLY A 158 -5.28 3.70 -8.07
C GLY A 158 -4.96 3.33 -6.63
N THR A 159 -5.83 2.58 -5.97
CA THR A 159 -5.62 2.12 -4.60
C THR A 159 -4.38 1.22 -4.48
N ILE A 160 -4.25 0.20 -5.34
CA ILE A 160 -3.13 -0.75 -5.27
C ILE A 160 -1.79 -0.02 -5.46
N PHE A 161 -1.66 0.82 -6.48
CA PHE A 161 -0.41 1.52 -6.76
C PHE A 161 -0.11 2.61 -5.74
N HIS A 162 -1.12 3.27 -5.18
CA HIS A 162 -0.98 4.22 -4.09
C HIS A 162 -0.38 3.56 -2.84
N GLU A 163 -0.99 2.47 -2.40
CA GLU A 163 -0.52 1.73 -1.22
C GLU A 163 0.88 1.11 -1.46
N PHE A 164 1.12 0.64 -2.67
CA PHE A 164 2.44 0.13 -3.04
C PHE A 164 3.50 1.23 -3.06
N ALA A 165 3.17 2.44 -3.51
CA ALA A 165 4.07 3.59 -3.44
C ALA A 165 4.41 3.98 -1.99
N HIS A 166 3.49 3.83 -1.05
CA HIS A 166 3.78 4.00 0.37
C HIS A 166 4.84 3.02 0.87
N ILE A 167 4.78 1.75 0.47
CA ILE A 167 5.80 0.75 0.81
C ILE A 167 7.18 1.20 0.31
N ILE A 168 7.25 1.71 -0.92
CA ILE A 168 8.50 2.16 -1.52
C ILE A 168 9.10 3.35 -0.77
N HIS A 169 8.32 4.42 -0.55
CA HIS A 169 8.88 5.60 0.11
C HIS A 169 9.17 5.39 1.60
N GLN A 170 8.48 4.49 2.27
CA GLN A 170 8.79 4.11 3.66
C GLN A 170 10.14 3.37 3.75
N ARG A 171 10.49 2.60 2.72
CA ARG A 171 11.75 1.86 2.68
C ARG A 171 12.94 2.73 2.27
N TYR A 172 12.76 3.64 1.32
CA TYR A 172 13.85 4.43 0.74
C TYR A 172 13.86 5.91 1.13
N ASN A 173 12.92 6.33 1.94
CA ASN A 173 12.60 7.71 2.26
C ASN A 173 12.25 8.56 1.02
N LEU A 174 11.46 9.59 1.23
CA LEU A 174 11.13 10.52 0.14
C LEU A 174 12.36 11.35 -0.27
N PRO A 175 12.47 11.72 -1.55
CA PRO A 175 13.45 12.69 -1.99
C PRO A 175 13.32 13.99 -1.21
N ALA A 176 14.42 14.49 -0.68
CA ALA A 176 14.43 15.65 0.24
C ALA A 176 13.82 16.93 -0.35
N ASN A 177 13.82 17.06 -1.67
CA ASN A 177 13.26 18.21 -2.39
C ASN A 177 11.78 18.03 -2.76
N PHE A 178 11.21 16.83 -2.65
CA PHE A 178 9.86 16.55 -3.15
C PHE A 178 8.79 17.45 -2.50
N GLN A 179 8.75 17.52 -1.18
CA GLN A 179 7.78 18.37 -0.47
C GLN A 179 7.98 19.88 -0.70
N GLN A 180 9.11 20.28 -1.27
CA GLN A 180 9.44 21.70 -1.55
C GLN A 180 8.97 22.14 -2.93
N ILE A 181 8.48 21.21 -3.77
CA ILE A 181 8.03 21.55 -5.13
C ILE A 181 6.77 22.40 -5.08
N SER A 182 5.79 22.03 -4.23
CA SER A 182 4.51 22.76 -4.09
C SER A 182 4.09 22.92 -2.61
N PRO A 183 4.95 23.47 -1.73
CA PRO A 183 4.76 23.42 -0.27
C PRO A 183 3.55 24.21 0.23
N GLN A 184 3.09 25.21 -0.53
CA GLN A 184 1.98 26.06 -0.15
C GLN A 184 0.61 25.51 -0.60
N GLY A 185 0.61 24.45 -1.41
CA GLY A 185 -0.61 23.83 -1.92
C GLY A 185 -1.20 22.79 -0.97
N TYR A 186 -0.43 22.32 0.02
CA TYR A 186 -0.94 21.34 0.98
C TYR A 186 -2.08 21.90 1.82
N THR A 187 -3.05 21.03 2.07
CA THR A 187 -4.16 21.30 2.99
C THR A 187 -3.84 20.68 4.36
N SER A 188 -4.64 21.02 5.38
CA SER A 188 -4.58 20.25 6.63
C SER A 188 -5.31 18.91 6.46
N LEU A 189 -4.89 17.89 7.24
CA LEU A 189 -5.62 16.64 7.34
C LEU A 189 -7.11 16.89 7.58
N GLY A 190 -7.97 16.26 6.78
CA GLY A 190 -9.42 16.41 6.89
C GLY A 190 -10.02 17.63 6.17
N SER A 191 -9.28 18.29 5.29
CA SER A 191 -9.82 19.38 4.45
C SER A 191 -9.61 19.20 2.94
N TRP A 192 -8.84 18.21 2.51
CA TRP A 192 -8.57 17.91 1.10
C TRP A 192 -9.86 17.65 0.30
N PHE A 193 -10.87 17.00 0.91
CA PHE A 193 -12.15 16.67 0.28
C PHE A 193 -13.02 17.90 -0.05
N THR A 194 -12.61 19.10 0.37
CA THR A 194 -13.27 20.35 0.00
C THR A 194 -12.77 20.92 -1.33
N LEU A 195 -11.67 20.39 -1.86
CA LEU A 195 -11.11 20.81 -3.13
C LEU A 195 -11.73 20.05 -4.32
N THR A 196 -11.83 20.73 -5.42
CA THR A 196 -12.10 20.10 -6.72
C THR A 196 -10.80 19.64 -7.38
N ASP A 197 -10.88 18.73 -8.36
CA ASP A 197 -9.73 18.29 -9.16
C ASP A 197 -9.03 19.46 -9.85
N ASP A 198 -9.79 20.43 -10.38
CA ASP A 198 -9.25 21.64 -11.01
C ASP A 198 -8.48 22.53 -10.02
N GLU A 199 -8.94 22.63 -8.78
CA GLU A 199 -8.21 23.37 -7.73
C GLU A 199 -6.95 22.64 -7.30
N ALA A 200 -6.96 21.31 -7.22
CA ALA A 200 -5.79 20.50 -6.95
C ALA A 200 -4.76 20.65 -8.08
N LEU A 201 -5.19 20.54 -9.34
CA LEU A 201 -4.34 20.73 -10.52
C LEU A 201 -3.63 22.08 -10.50
N ARG A 202 -4.36 23.18 -10.28
CA ARG A 202 -3.78 24.54 -10.22
C ARG A 202 -2.74 24.70 -9.10
N ARG A 203 -2.85 23.92 -8.05
CA ARG A 203 -1.87 23.89 -6.94
C ARG A 203 -0.67 22.98 -7.20
N GLY A 204 -0.69 22.20 -8.29
CA GLY A 204 0.37 21.27 -8.67
C GLY A 204 0.20 19.88 -8.08
N TYR A 205 -1.04 19.37 -7.96
CA TYR A 205 -1.36 18.04 -7.45
C TYR A 205 -2.26 17.28 -8.42
N VAL A 206 -2.05 15.96 -8.52
CA VAL A 206 -2.82 15.08 -9.41
C VAL A 206 -4.23 14.78 -8.88
N SER A 207 -4.48 15.00 -7.61
CA SER A 207 -5.79 14.80 -6.98
C SER A 207 -5.96 15.71 -5.77
N PRO A 208 -7.19 15.97 -5.30
CA PRO A 208 -7.42 16.62 -4.01
C PRO A 208 -6.74 15.89 -2.85
N TYR A 209 -6.76 14.55 -2.84
CA TYR A 209 -6.16 13.75 -1.77
C TYR A 209 -4.64 13.92 -1.68
N ALA A 210 -3.96 14.10 -2.81
CA ALA A 210 -2.53 14.42 -2.85
C ALA A 210 -2.18 15.69 -2.04
N THR A 211 -3.12 16.61 -1.84
CA THR A 211 -2.89 17.83 -1.06
C THR A 211 -2.87 17.60 0.46
N SER A 212 -3.23 16.41 0.95
CA SER A 212 -3.36 16.15 2.39
C SER A 212 -2.02 16.12 3.11
N THR A 213 -1.02 15.45 2.54
CA THR A 213 0.37 15.43 3.05
C THR A 213 1.34 15.19 1.90
N PHE A 214 2.64 15.43 2.14
CA PHE A 214 3.68 15.14 1.14
C PHE A 214 3.87 13.63 0.89
N ASN A 215 3.50 12.77 1.84
CA ASN A 215 3.52 11.32 1.65
C ASN A 215 2.42 10.89 0.68
N GLU A 216 1.19 11.43 0.88
CA GLU A 216 0.06 11.17 -0.01
C GLU A 216 0.30 11.74 -1.41
N ASP A 217 0.91 12.92 -1.50
CA ASP A 217 1.30 13.53 -2.77
C ASP A 217 2.25 12.63 -3.58
N TYR A 218 3.24 12.06 -2.91
CA TYR A 218 4.15 11.12 -3.56
C TYR A 218 3.42 9.85 -4.01
N ALA A 219 2.61 9.26 -3.13
CA ALA A 219 1.87 8.03 -3.42
C ALA A 219 0.85 8.23 -4.54
N GLU A 220 0.06 9.30 -4.49
CA GLU A 220 -0.88 9.68 -5.56
C GLU A 220 -0.15 9.94 -6.88
N THR A 221 0.94 10.71 -6.87
CA THR A 221 1.70 10.99 -8.09
C THR A 221 2.22 9.69 -8.71
N ALA A 222 2.79 8.78 -7.92
CA ALA A 222 3.28 7.49 -8.40
C ALA A 222 2.16 6.60 -8.94
N ALA A 223 1.01 6.55 -8.26
CA ALA A 223 -0.15 5.78 -8.68
C ALA A 223 -0.71 6.30 -10.01
N PHE A 224 -0.97 7.61 -10.11
CA PHE A 224 -1.49 8.24 -11.33
C PHE A 224 -0.57 8.07 -12.53
N ILE A 225 0.76 8.13 -12.33
CA ILE A 225 1.72 7.78 -13.38
C ILE A 225 1.46 6.38 -13.92
N LEU A 226 1.12 5.41 -13.09
CA LEU A 226 0.96 4.02 -13.51
C LEU A 226 -0.39 3.74 -14.15
N PHE A 227 -1.49 4.12 -13.48
CA PHE A 227 -2.81 3.65 -13.90
C PHE A 227 -3.57 4.62 -14.82
N ASP A 228 -3.39 5.96 -14.68
CA ASP A 228 -4.15 6.91 -15.47
C ASP A 228 -3.64 6.94 -16.92
N LYS A 229 -4.45 6.42 -17.84
CA LYS A 229 -4.10 6.38 -19.28
C LYS A 229 -3.85 7.77 -19.86
N ASP A 230 -4.58 8.77 -19.40
CA ASP A 230 -4.54 10.16 -19.89
C ASP A 230 -3.59 11.04 -19.04
N PHE A 231 -2.71 10.42 -18.21
CA PHE A 231 -1.83 11.13 -17.28
C PHE A 231 -1.03 12.24 -17.93
N PHE A 232 -0.45 12.00 -19.10
CA PHE A 232 0.39 13.00 -19.77
C PHE A 232 -0.45 14.17 -20.26
N ASP A 233 -1.60 13.91 -20.86
CA ASP A 233 -2.50 14.95 -21.38
C ASP A 233 -3.09 15.78 -20.22
N ASN A 234 -3.50 15.12 -19.16
CA ASN A 234 -4.14 15.77 -18.02
C ASN A 234 -3.16 16.60 -17.16
N TYR A 235 -1.94 16.08 -16.91
CA TYR A 235 -1.06 16.58 -15.85
C TYR A 235 0.30 17.07 -16.33
N ILE A 236 0.73 16.75 -17.56
CA ILE A 236 2.07 17.08 -18.04
C ILE A 236 2.05 18.05 -19.21
N GLU A 237 1.17 17.86 -20.19
CA GLU A 237 1.10 18.70 -21.38
C GLU A 237 0.40 20.02 -21.11
N GLU A 238 0.95 21.12 -21.66
CA GLU A 238 0.40 22.45 -21.48
C GLU A 238 -0.74 22.73 -22.46
N GLU A 239 -1.80 23.36 -21.98
CA GLU A 239 -2.88 23.89 -22.82
C GLU A 239 -2.48 25.21 -23.48
N ASN A 240 -3.03 25.48 -24.66
CA ASN A 240 -2.95 26.80 -25.27
C ASN A 240 -3.86 27.79 -24.57
N CYS A 241 -3.30 28.60 -23.69
CA CYS A 241 -4.05 29.42 -22.75
C CYS A 241 -4.42 30.78 -23.31
N THR A 242 -5.69 31.16 -23.15
CA THR A 242 -6.23 32.50 -23.42
C THR A 242 -6.87 33.14 -22.17
N THR A 243 -6.94 32.40 -21.05
CA THR A 243 -7.54 32.85 -19.79
C THR A 243 -6.60 32.66 -18.61
N PRO A 244 -6.72 33.50 -17.55
CA PRO A 244 -5.92 33.32 -16.34
C PRO A 244 -6.08 31.92 -15.72
N ALA A 245 -7.29 31.39 -15.65
CA ALA A 245 -7.55 30.06 -15.08
C ALA A 245 -6.83 28.93 -15.84
N CYS A 246 -6.73 29.03 -17.17
CA CYS A 246 -5.93 28.12 -17.97
C CYS A 246 -4.43 28.25 -17.63
N GLN A 247 -3.93 29.47 -17.49
CA GLN A 247 -2.53 29.70 -17.11
C GLN A 247 -2.22 29.11 -15.73
N GLU A 248 -3.10 29.28 -14.74
CA GLU A 248 -2.96 28.66 -13.42
C GLU A 248 -2.88 27.13 -13.49
N ARG A 249 -3.67 26.48 -14.40
CA ARG A 249 -3.54 25.04 -14.62
C ARG A 249 -2.18 24.66 -15.22
N ASN A 250 -1.68 25.43 -16.17
CA ASN A 250 -0.34 25.17 -16.73
C ASN A 250 0.78 25.39 -15.70
N ASP A 251 0.63 26.37 -14.82
CA ASP A 251 1.57 26.59 -13.71
C ASP A 251 1.53 25.36 -12.75
N GLY A 252 0.35 24.81 -12.50
CA GLY A 252 0.18 23.58 -11.73
C GLY A 252 0.82 22.35 -12.43
N ARG A 253 0.61 22.20 -13.75
CA ARG A 253 1.25 21.13 -14.55
C ARG A 253 2.77 21.21 -14.51
N LEU A 254 3.34 22.42 -14.49
CA LEU A 254 4.77 22.59 -14.36
C LEU A 254 5.29 22.02 -13.03
N LEU A 255 4.55 22.20 -11.93
CA LEU A 255 4.88 21.61 -10.63
C LEU A 255 4.72 20.07 -10.63
N ILE A 256 3.64 19.56 -11.22
CA ILE A 256 3.43 18.11 -11.36
C ILE A 256 4.54 17.48 -12.21
N ARG A 257 4.99 18.13 -13.27
CA ARG A 257 6.12 17.66 -14.10
C ARG A 257 7.41 17.54 -13.28
N GLN A 258 7.67 18.44 -12.34
CA GLN A 258 8.81 18.34 -11.44
C GLN A 258 8.66 17.14 -10.49
N LYS A 259 7.46 16.91 -9.93
CA LYS A 259 7.15 15.75 -9.09
C LYS A 259 7.30 14.45 -9.87
N PHE A 260 6.73 14.38 -11.07
CA PHE A 260 6.86 13.26 -11.99
C PHE A 260 8.33 12.87 -12.20
N ASN A 261 9.18 13.83 -12.61
CA ASN A 261 10.60 13.56 -12.79
C ASN A 261 11.28 13.06 -11.50
N THR A 262 10.89 13.63 -10.37
CA THR A 262 11.43 13.25 -9.06
C THR A 262 11.01 11.82 -8.68
N VAL A 263 9.75 11.43 -8.91
CA VAL A 263 9.25 10.07 -8.65
C VAL A 263 9.94 9.05 -9.55
N ILE A 264 10.01 9.30 -10.87
CA ILE A 264 10.68 8.41 -11.83
C ILE A 264 12.15 8.18 -11.44
N GLU A 265 12.87 9.26 -11.13
CA GLU A 265 14.27 9.15 -10.76
C GLU A 265 14.46 8.44 -9.42
N HIS A 266 13.58 8.70 -8.44
CA HIS A 266 13.62 8.03 -7.15
C HIS A 266 13.42 6.51 -7.27
N PHE A 267 12.43 6.08 -8.07
CA PHE A 267 12.25 4.65 -8.35
C PHE A 267 13.47 4.05 -9.00
N ARG A 268 13.96 4.65 -10.08
CA ARG A 268 15.09 4.14 -10.84
C ARG A 268 16.36 4.02 -10.00
N GLN A 269 16.66 5.03 -9.20
CA GLN A 269 17.89 5.06 -8.37
C GLN A 269 17.88 4.03 -7.25
N ASN A 270 16.71 3.81 -6.62
CA ASN A 270 16.61 2.96 -5.44
C ASN A 270 16.28 1.50 -5.78
N THR A 271 15.61 1.26 -6.90
CA THR A 271 15.08 -0.06 -7.23
C THR A 271 15.65 -0.65 -8.53
N GLY A 272 16.24 0.20 -9.38
CA GLY A 272 16.68 -0.19 -10.71
C GLY A 272 15.54 -0.45 -11.71
N VAL A 273 14.27 -0.19 -11.32
CA VAL A 273 13.09 -0.35 -12.17
C VAL A 273 12.74 0.97 -12.84
N ASP A 274 12.48 0.95 -14.14
CA ASP A 274 11.91 2.07 -14.86
C ASP A 274 10.37 2.03 -14.77
N LEU A 275 9.83 3.00 -14.04
CA LEU A 275 8.39 3.08 -13.80
C LEU A 275 7.58 3.33 -15.09
N LEU A 276 8.20 3.93 -16.12
CA LEU A 276 7.55 4.13 -17.41
C LEU A 276 7.44 2.85 -18.23
N GLU A 277 8.41 1.93 -18.10
CA GLU A 277 8.30 0.60 -18.69
C GLU A 277 7.17 -0.18 -18.02
N VAL A 278 7.06 -0.12 -16.68
CA VAL A 278 5.93 -0.73 -15.94
C VAL A 278 4.60 -0.14 -16.38
N ARG A 279 4.51 1.21 -16.47
CA ARG A 279 3.32 1.89 -17.01
C ARG A 279 2.95 1.34 -18.39
N ALA A 280 3.91 1.21 -19.30
CA ALA A 280 3.63 0.72 -20.64
C ALA A 280 2.98 -0.67 -20.62
N ARG A 281 3.46 -1.59 -19.75
CA ARG A 281 2.86 -2.91 -19.58
C ARG A 281 1.44 -2.85 -19.01
N ILE A 282 1.19 -1.96 -18.04
CA ILE A 282 -0.16 -1.76 -17.50
C ILE A 282 -1.10 -1.24 -18.57
N GLN A 283 -0.68 -0.22 -19.33
CA GLN A 283 -1.52 0.40 -20.37
C GLN A 283 -1.81 -0.53 -21.57
N GLU A 284 -0.96 -1.53 -21.83
CA GLU A 284 -1.21 -2.58 -22.83
C GLU A 284 -2.36 -3.52 -22.43
N LYS A 285 -2.67 -3.60 -21.12
CA LYS A 285 -3.72 -4.47 -20.56
C LYS A 285 -5.05 -3.72 -20.33
N LEU A 286 -5.04 -2.39 -20.22
CA LEU A 286 -6.21 -1.51 -20.04
C LEU A 286 -6.82 -1.12 -21.38
#